data_e59dad781a2f1aae2a0dac34ff147286
#
_entry.id   e59dad781a2f1aae2a0dac34ff147286
#
_cell.length_a   1.000
_cell.length_b   1.000
_cell.length_c   1.000
_cell.angle_alpha   90.00
_cell.angle_beta   90.00
_cell.angle_gamma   90.00
#
_symmetry.space_group_name_H-M   'P 1'
#
loop_
_entity.id
_entity.type
_entity.pdbx_description
1 polymer ?
#
loop_
_entity_poly.entity_id
_entity_poly.type
_entity_poly.pdbx_seq_one_letter_code
_entity_poly.pdbx_strand_id
1 'polypeptide(L)'
;DTLNNKLSAALTANATTVKNALEAAVKNGGMAMPETDAAGHTSASNMEQGLYLVVETRVPENVTSTCNPFFVSLPMTTIDGAAWNYDVTVYPKNQTGNPTLDKTVREAKNSTGKNTGSLTDITDGYAHTATASVGDTVDYQIISTLPTITSKASSLSEYTYVDTLSKGIRYNKNDVVIEFFRDAGCTDKIATWAVNSGKFTVGYDDTANIMTI
;
A
#
# COMPACT_ATOMS: atom_id res chain seq x y z
N ASP A 1 -16.15 0.64 -20.46
CA ASP A 1 -16.08 1.39 -19.19
C ASP A 1 -16.91 0.78 -18.07
N THR A 2 -18.17 0.38 -18.29
CA THR A 2 -19.04 -0.19 -17.24
C THR A 2 -18.47 -1.48 -16.63
N LEU A 3 -17.87 -2.35 -17.43
CA LEU A 3 -17.30 -3.62 -16.96
C LEU A 3 -16.04 -3.38 -16.12
N ASN A 4 -15.15 -2.49 -16.57
CA ASN A 4 -13.97 -2.10 -15.82
C ASN A 4 -14.33 -1.41 -14.50
N ASN A 5 -15.38 -0.59 -14.48
CA ASN A 5 -15.87 0.03 -13.25
C ASN A 5 -16.41 -1.01 -12.26
N LYS A 6 -17.14 -2.04 -12.75
CA LYS A 6 -17.62 -3.15 -11.90
C LYS A 6 -16.47 -3.99 -11.35
N LEU A 7 -15.47 -4.29 -12.18
CA LEU A 7 -14.27 -5.02 -11.74
C LEU A 7 -13.50 -4.22 -10.68
N SER A 8 -13.31 -2.93 -10.92
CA SER A 8 -12.65 -2.02 -9.96
C SER A 8 -13.39 -1.96 -8.63
N ALA A 9 -14.72 -1.89 -8.65
CA ALA A 9 -15.54 -1.92 -7.44
C ALA A 9 -15.43 -3.25 -6.69
N ALA A 10 -15.43 -4.38 -7.40
CA ALA A 10 -15.26 -5.70 -6.80
C ALA A 10 -13.88 -5.86 -6.15
N LEU A 11 -12.82 -5.38 -6.81
CA LEU A 11 -11.46 -5.37 -6.27
C LEU A 11 -11.36 -4.47 -5.02
N THR A 12 -12.01 -3.33 -5.02
CA THR A 12 -12.05 -2.43 -3.86
C THR A 12 -12.78 -3.08 -2.67
N ALA A 13 -13.86 -3.81 -2.94
CA ALA A 13 -14.65 -4.45 -1.89
C ALA A 13 -13.97 -5.70 -1.30
N ASN A 14 -13.23 -6.46 -2.10
CA ASN A 14 -12.60 -7.72 -1.67
C ASN A 14 -11.38 -8.08 -2.53
N ALA A 15 -10.34 -7.25 -2.46
CA ALA A 15 -9.16 -7.32 -3.31
C ALA A 15 -8.51 -8.71 -3.34
N THR A 16 -8.26 -9.30 -2.19
CA THR A 16 -7.54 -10.59 -2.08
C THR A 16 -8.33 -11.73 -2.72
N THR A 17 -9.61 -11.85 -2.44
CA THR A 17 -10.46 -12.92 -2.99
C THR A 17 -10.59 -12.81 -4.50
N VAL A 18 -10.85 -11.59 -5.01
CA VAL A 18 -10.99 -11.35 -6.45
C VAL A 18 -9.66 -11.57 -7.16
N LYS A 19 -8.56 -11.06 -6.63
CA LYS A 19 -7.22 -11.26 -7.20
C LYS A 19 -6.87 -12.75 -7.27
N ASN A 20 -7.03 -13.49 -6.20
CA ASN A 20 -6.74 -14.94 -6.17
C ASN A 20 -7.61 -15.72 -7.17
N ALA A 21 -8.87 -15.36 -7.31
CA ALA A 21 -9.76 -15.99 -8.29
C ALA A 21 -9.32 -15.71 -9.74
N LEU A 22 -8.89 -14.48 -10.04
CA LEU A 22 -8.39 -14.09 -11.35
C LEU A 22 -7.06 -14.77 -11.67
N GLU A 23 -6.13 -14.82 -10.72
CA GLU A 23 -4.86 -15.53 -10.89
C GLU A 23 -5.06 -17.04 -11.10
N ALA A 24 -6.00 -17.65 -10.40
CA ALA A 24 -6.36 -19.06 -10.61
C ALA A 24 -6.97 -19.29 -11.99
N ALA A 25 -7.83 -18.41 -12.47
CA ALA A 25 -8.42 -18.48 -13.80
C ALA A 25 -7.35 -18.36 -14.90
N VAL A 26 -6.41 -17.45 -14.76
CA VAL A 26 -5.30 -17.28 -15.71
C VAL A 26 -4.39 -18.50 -15.75
N LYS A 27 -4.06 -19.09 -14.61
CA LYS A 27 -3.24 -20.32 -14.54
C LYS A 27 -3.89 -21.51 -15.25
N ASN A 28 -5.23 -21.54 -15.30
CA ASN A 28 -5.99 -22.66 -15.85
C ASN A 28 -6.38 -22.51 -17.32
N GLY A 29 -6.08 -21.40 -17.99
CA GLY A 29 -6.49 -21.21 -19.38
C GLY A 29 -6.12 -19.89 -20.02
N GLY A 30 -5.33 -19.07 -19.34
CA GLY A 30 -4.87 -17.80 -19.87
C GLY A 30 -3.72 -17.98 -20.90
N MET A 31 -3.63 -17.03 -21.82
CA MET A 31 -2.48 -16.92 -22.72
C MET A 31 -1.39 -16.08 -22.04
N ALA A 32 -0.20 -16.65 -21.89
CA ALA A 32 0.93 -15.89 -21.36
C ALA A 32 1.46 -14.93 -22.43
N MET A 33 1.56 -13.66 -22.10
CA MET A 33 2.29 -12.68 -22.90
C MET A 33 3.79 -12.73 -22.55
N PRO A 34 4.68 -12.37 -23.50
CA PRO A 34 6.10 -12.18 -23.17
C PRO A 34 6.27 -11.15 -22.03
N GLU A 35 7.37 -11.28 -21.31
CA GLU A 35 7.75 -10.23 -20.36
C GLU A 35 8.00 -8.90 -21.08
N THR A 36 7.78 -7.78 -20.39
CA THR A 36 8.09 -6.48 -20.95
C THR A 36 9.59 -6.32 -21.20
N ASP A 37 9.93 -5.68 -22.30
CA ASP A 37 11.31 -5.30 -22.62
C ASP A 37 11.84 -4.18 -21.71
N ALA A 38 13.07 -3.73 -21.94
CA ALA A 38 13.70 -2.66 -21.17
C ALA A 38 12.98 -1.31 -21.29
N ALA A 39 12.16 -1.11 -22.33
CA ALA A 39 11.32 0.07 -22.51
C ALA A 39 9.91 -0.11 -21.92
N GLY A 40 9.62 -1.26 -21.33
CA GLY A 40 8.34 -1.58 -20.72
C GLY A 40 7.27 -2.04 -21.72
N HIS A 41 7.65 -2.47 -22.93
CA HIS A 41 6.71 -2.89 -23.94
C HIS A 41 6.59 -4.42 -23.99
N THR A 42 5.38 -4.90 -24.20
CA THR A 42 5.07 -6.27 -24.60
C THR A 42 3.91 -6.26 -25.59
N SER A 43 3.76 -7.29 -26.38
CA SER A 43 2.69 -7.41 -27.36
C SER A 43 2.22 -8.84 -27.55
N ALA A 44 0.97 -8.98 -27.94
CA ALA A 44 0.38 -10.20 -28.43
C ALA A 44 -0.19 -9.94 -29.81
N SER A 45 0.10 -10.80 -30.77
CA SER A 45 -0.39 -10.71 -32.16
C SER A 45 -1.31 -11.88 -32.50
N ASN A 46 -2.04 -11.72 -33.58
CA ASN A 46 -2.98 -12.74 -34.11
C ASN A 46 -4.06 -13.12 -33.09
N MET A 47 -4.48 -12.16 -32.28
CA MET A 47 -5.59 -12.32 -31.33
C MET A 47 -6.92 -12.38 -32.08
N GLU A 48 -7.79 -13.29 -31.69
CA GLU A 48 -9.17 -13.30 -32.18
C GLU A 48 -9.96 -12.09 -31.68
N GLN A 49 -11.07 -11.78 -32.36
CA GLN A 49 -11.96 -10.73 -31.87
C GLN A 49 -12.67 -11.22 -30.58
N GLY A 50 -12.68 -10.37 -29.57
CA GLY A 50 -13.29 -10.77 -28.30
C GLY A 50 -13.02 -9.79 -27.14
N LEU A 51 -13.46 -10.20 -25.98
CA LEU A 51 -13.20 -9.49 -24.71
C LEU A 51 -12.13 -10.25 -23.94
N TYR A 52 -11.07 -9.55 -23.60
CA TYR A 52 -9.92 -10.10 -22.88
C TYR A 52 -9.80 -9.49 -21.50
N LEU A 53 -9.51 -10.32 -20.51
CA LEU A 53 -9.08 -9.88 -19.19
C LEU A 53 -7.55 -9.91 -19.14
N VAL A 54 -6.96 -8.77 -18.86
CA VAL A 54 -5.51 -8.61 -18.69
C VAL A 54 -5.18 -8.63 -17.21
N VAL A 55 -4.25 -9.50 -16.83
CA VAL A 55 -3.79 -9.68 -15.45
C VAL A 55 -2.27 -9.69 -15.43
N GLU A 56 -1.66 -8.88 -14.59
CA GLU A 56 -0.23 -8.92 -14.33
C GLU A 56 0.07 -10.09 -13.37
N THR A 57 0.84 -11.05 -13.83
CA THR A 57 1.13 -12.30 -13.09
C THR A 57 2.53 -12.34 -12.52
N ARG A 58 3.42 -11.48 -12.98
CA ARG A 58 4.79 -11.36 -12.49
C ARG A 58 5.10 -9.92 -12.16
N VAL A 59 5.54 -9.69 -10.95
CA VAL A 59 5.79 -8.37 -10.38
C VAL A 59 7.28 -8.25 -10.08
N PRO A 60 8.00 -7.29 -10.70
CA PRO A 60 9.38 -6.99 -10.32
C PRO A 60 9.51 -6.49 -8.87
N GLU A 61 10.67 -6.70 -8.24
CA GLU A 61 10.91 -6.33 -6.84
C GLU A 61 10.75 -4.83 -6.55
N ASN A 62 10.94 -3.98 -7.57
CA ASN A 62 10.81 -2.53 -7.43
C ASN A 62 9.38 -2.02 -7.63
N VAL A 63 8.42 -2.90 -7.89
CA VAL A 63 7.00 -2.56 -8.03
C VAL A 63 6.30 -2.77 -6.70
N THR A 64 5.80 -1.70 -6.11
CA THR A 64 5.13 -1.72 -4.80
C THR A 64 3.62 -1.91 -4.91
N SER A 65 3.04 -1.59 -6.06
CA SER A 65 1.64 -1.86 -6.38
C SER A 65 1.49 -2.08 -7.87
N THR A 66 0.83 -3.17 -8.24
CA THR A 66 0.50 -3.51 -9.63
C THR A 66 -0.76 -2.79 -10.08
N CYS A 67 -0.92 -2.61 -11.38
CA CYS A 67 -2.21 -2.19 -11.91
C CYS A 67 -3.27 -3.27 -11.63
N ASN A 68 -4.50 -2.83 -11.37
CA ASN A 68 -5.62 -3.77 -11.23
C ASN A 68 -5.86 -4.49 -12.56
N PRO A 69 -6.32 -5.75 -12.53
CA PRO A 69 -6.82 -6.43 -13.71
C PRO A 69 -7.86 -5.60 -14.44
N PHE A 70 -7.84 -5.60 -15.77
CA PHE A 70 -8.75 -4.81 -16.59
C PHE A 70 -9.16 -5.54 -17.86
N PHE A 71 -10.30 -5.14 -18.42
CA PHE A 71 -10.81 -5.69 -19.66
C PHE A 71 -10.39 -4.87 -20.86
N VAL A 72 -10.04 -5.54 -21.95
CA VAL A 72 -9.75 -4.98 -23.27
C VAL A 72 -10.62 -5.71 -24.29
N SER A 73 -11.32 -4.98 -25.13
CA SER A 73 -12.04 -5.56 -26.28
C SER A 73 -11.19 -5.44 -27.54
N LEU A 74 -11.22 -6.45 -28.36
CA LEU A 74 -10.64 -6.44 -29.71
C LEU A 74 -11.76 -6.69 -30.73
N PRO A 75 -12.03 -5.77 -31.63
CA PRO A 75 -11.47 -4.41 -31.71
C PRO A 75 -12.02 -3.47 -30.63
N MET A 76 -11.36 -2.34 -30.45
CA MET A 76 -11.90 -1.19 -29.74
C MET A 76 -12.42 -0.14 -30.75
N THR A 77 -13.32 0.73 -30.33
CA THR A 77 -13.66 1.93 -31.11
C THR A 77 -12.53 2.95 -30.98
N THR A 78 -12.28 3.69 -32.07
CA THR A 78 -11.44 4.89 -32.01
C THR A 78 -12.04 5.92 -31.03
N ILE A 79 -11.21 6.86 -30.56
CA ILE A 79 -11.62 7.87 -29.56
C ILE A 79 -12.83 8.69 -30.01
N ASP A 80 -12.92 8.95 -31.31
CA ASP A 80 -14.03 9.66 -31.95
C ASP A 80 -15.26 8.75 -32.21
N GLY A 81 -15.12 7.43 -31.98
CA GLY A 81 -16.17 6.46 -32.24
C GLY A 81 -16.43 6.15 -33.71
N ALA A 82 -15.63 6.69 -34.63
CA ALA A 82 -15.90 6.63 -36.08
C ALA A 82 -15.41 5.34 -36.74
N ALA A 83 -14.48 4.61 -36.13
CA ALA A 83 -13.88 3.40 -36.69
C ALA A 83 -13.53 2.33 -35.64
N TRP A 84 -13.29 1.11 -36.11
CA TRP A 84 -12.77 0.04 -35.31
C TRP A 84 -11.24 0.04 -35.33
N ASN A 85 -10.63 0.01 -34.15
CA ASN A 85 -9.20 -0.12 -33.96
C ASN A 85 -8.86 -1.58 -33.62
N TYR A 86 -8.10 -2.24 -34.47
CA TYR A 86 -7.61 -3.61 -34.29
C TYR A 86 -6.20 -3.66 -33.71
N ASP A 87 -5.47 -2.54 -33.72
CA ASP A 87 -4.16 -2.39 -33.10
C ASP A 87 -4.30 -1.59 -31.79
N VAL A 88 -4.70 -2.30 -30.76
CA VAL A 88 -5.04 -1.72 -29.47
C VAL A 88 -3.82 -1.64 -28.58
N THR A 89 -3.43 -0.44 -28.19
CA THR A 89 -2.38 -0.19 -27.20
C THR A 89 -3.00 0.24 -25.88
N VAL A 90 -2.57 -0.39 -24.80
CA VAL A 90 -2.96 -0.06 -23.42
C VAL A 90 -1.73 0.28 -22.58
N TYR A 91 -1.90 1.17 -21.61
CA TYR A 91 -0.81 1.67 -20.76
C TYR A 91 -1.11 1.38 -19.30
N PRO A 92 -0.96 0.14 -18.83
CA PRO A 92 -1.09 -0.18 -17.42
C PRO A 92 -0.02 0.59 -16.63
N LYS A 93 -0.38 1.04 -15.43
CA LYS A 93 0.51 1.83 -14.57
C LYS A 93 0.73 1.10 -13.27
N ASN A 94 1.96 0.68 -13.06
CA ASN A 94 2.44 0.15 -11.80
C ASN A 94 3.00 1.26 -10.93
N GLN A 95 2.91 1.08 -9.64
CA GLN A 95 3.58 1.94 -8.69
C GLN A 95 4.98 1.38 -8.42
N THR A 96 5.99 2.19 -8.65
CA THR A 96 7.39 1.85 -8.35
C THR A 96 7.90 2.70 -7.20
N GLY A 97 8.91 2.21 -6.50
CA GLY A 97 9.52 2.85 -5.35
C GLY A 97 9.14 2.16 -4.04
N ASN A 98 10.12 2.02 -3.18
CA ASN A 98 9.89 1.49 -1.84
C ASN A 98 9.38 2.62 -0.94
N PRO A 99 8.39 2.36 -0.08
CA PRO A 99 8.06 3.30 0.98
C PRO A 99 9.29 3.51 1.86
N THR A 100 9.54 4.74 2.25
CA THR A 100 10.54 5.00 3.28
C THR A 100 9.95 4.70 4.64
N LEU A 101 10.77 4.26 5.58
CA LEU A 101 10.37 4.05 6.95
C LEU A 101 11.48 4.55 7.87
N ASP A 102 11.12 5.41 8.79
CA ASP A 102 11.96 5.84 9.89
C ASP A 102 11.24 5.61 11.22
N LYS A 103 11.90 4.94 12.15
CA LYS A 103 11.36 4.65 13.48
C LYS A 103 12.21 5.33 14.53
N THR A 104 11.58 6.18 15.30
CA THR A 104 12.20 6.93 16.38
C THR A 104 11.49 6.68 17.71
N VAL A 105 12.13 7.05 18.79
CA VAL A 105 11.66 6.86 20.16
C VAL A 105 11.96 8.10 20.99
N ARG A 106 11.09 8.40 21.96
CA ARG A 106 11.36 9.40 23.00
C ARG A 106 10.88 8.90 24.35
N GLU A 107 11.40 9.50 25.40
CA GLU A 107 10.89 9.31 26.74
C GLU A 107 9.52 9.98 26.88
N ALA A 108 8.52 9.26 27.40
CA ALA A 108 7.22 9.84 27.63
C ALA A 108 7.28 10.90 28.75
N LYS A 109 6.31 11.80 28.77
CA LYS A 109 6.25 12.96 29.70
C LYS A 109 6.38 12.57 31.18
N ASN A 110 5.93 11.38 31.56
CA ASN A 110 5.98 10.86 32.93
C ASN A 110 7.12 9.87 33.16
N SER A 111 8.06 9.78 32.23
CA SER A 111 9.26 8.97 32.36
C SER A 111 10.22 9.58 33.37
N THR A 112 11.02 8.74 34.03
CA THR A 112 12.11 9.12 34.91
C THR A 112 13.43 9.36 34.18
N GLY A 113 13.44 9.25 32.86
CA GLY A 113 14.61 9.47 32.02
C GLY A 113 15.05 10.94 31.91
N LYS A 114 15.98 11.20 30.98
CA LYS A 114 16.61 12.54 30.83
C LYS A 114 15.69 13.62 30.29
N ASN A 115 14.68 13.22 29.49
CA ASN A 115 13.79 14.13 28.78
C ASN A 115 12.40 14.22 29.46
N THR A 116 12.37 14.31 30.78
CA THR A 116 11.12 14.41 31.58
C THR A 116 10.34 15.70 31.35
N GLY A 117 10.76 16.52 30.41
CA GLY A 117 10.14 17.80 30.09
C GLY A 117 8.82 17.70 29.33
N SER A 118 8.25 18.85 29.08
CA SER A 118 6.98 19.04 28.39
C SER A 118 7.16 18.86 26.87
N LEU A 119 7.30 17.62 26.41
CA LEU A 119 7.29 17.33 24.96
C LEU A 119 5.85 17.43 24.46
N THR A 120 5.52 18.50 23.79
CA THR A 120 4.16 18.83 23.34
C THR A 120 3.95 18.67 21.85
N ASP A 121 5.04 18.62 21.08
CA ASP A 121 5.00 18.47 19.62
C ASP A 121 5.21 17.01 19.24
N ILE A 122 4.57 16.60 18.15
CA ILE A 122 4.72 15.27 17.56
C ILE A 122 6.15 14.97 17.12
N THR A 123 6.92 16.00 16.76
CA THR A 123 8.31 15.90 16.32
C THR A 123 9.33 16.16 17.43
N ASP A 124 8.87 16.58 18.61
CA ASP A 124 9.77 17.03 19.68
C ASP A 124 10.37 15.85 20.46
N GLY A 125 11.68 15.87 20.61
CA GLY A 125 12.45 14.92 21.42
C GLY A 125 12.58 13.51 20.84
N TYR A 126 12.05 13.22 19.66
CA TYR A 126 12.22 11.92 19.01
C TYR A 126 13.63 11.76 18.45
N ALA A 127 14.24 10.59 18.72
CA ALA A 127 15.55 10.22 18.23
C ALA A 127 15.62 8.70 18.02
N HIS A 128 16.67 8.20 17.38
CA HIS A 128 16.86 6.76 17.19
C HIS A 128 17.24 6.02 18.48
N THR A 129 17.50 6.75 19.56
CA THR A 129 17.77 6.19 20.89
C THR A 129 17.11 7.04 21.97
N ALA A 130 16.64 6.40 23.04
CA ALA A 130 16.17 7.05 24.25
C ALA A 130 16.69 6.28 25.49
N THR A 131 16.69 6.95 26.64
CA THR A 131 16.97 6.31 27.92
C THR A 131 15.66 6.02 28.63
N ALA A 132 15.56 4.85 29.28
CA ALA A 132 14.40 4.49 30.07
C ALA A 132 14.80 3.57 31.22
N SER A 133 14.07 3.66 32.33
CA SER A 133 14.17 2.77 33.48
C SER A 133 13.01 1.77 33.51
N VAL A 134 13.11 0.75 34.30
CA VAL A 134 12.03 -0.22 34.48
C VAL A 134 10.79 0.49 35.02
N GLY A 135 9.68 0.34 34.32
CA GLY A 135 8.41 1.00 34.65
C GLY A 135 8.15 2.31 33.91
N ASP A 136 9.15 2.83 33.20
CA ASP A 136 8.96 4.02 32.35
C ASP A 136 8.15 3.71 31.10
N THR A 137 7.50 4.74 30.58
CA THR A 137 6.85 4.70 29.27
C THR A 137 7.73 5.41 28.24
N VAL A 138 7.81 4.85 27.05
CA VAL A 138 8.46 5.47 25.89
C VAL A 138 7.46 5.56 24.75
N ASP A 139 7.50 6.67 24.02
CA ASP A 139 6.69 6.87 22.83
C ASP A 139 7.50 6.50 21.60
N TYR A 140 6.92 5.71 20.71
CA TYR A 140 7.48 5.41 19.40
C TYR A 140 6.77 6.20 18.32
N GLN A 141 7.53 6.66 17.35
CA GLN A 141 7.03 7.27 16.14
C GLN A 141 7.59 6.52 14.93
N ILE A 142 6.71 6.15 14.02
CA ILE A 142 7.07 5.55 12.73
C ILE A 142 6.60 6.50 11.64
N ILE A 143 7.54 7.07 10.89
CA ILE A 143 7.25 7.92 9.75
C ILE A 143 7.56 7.13 8.48
N SER A 144 6.60 7.07 7.57
CA SER A 144 6.80 6.49 6.26
C SER A 144 6.21 7.36 5.16
N THR A 145 6.87 7.36 4.01
CA THR A 145 6.34 8.02 2.82
C THR A 145 5.62 6.98 1.97
N LEU A 146 4.33 7.20 1.79
CA LEU A 146 3.55 6.36 0.90
C LEU A 146 3.96 6.61 -0.56
N PRO A 147 4.01 5.56 -1.40
CA PRO A 147 4.28 5.74 -2.81
C PRO A 147 3.18 6.59 -3.47
N THR A 148 3.58 7.49 -4.37
CA THR A 148 2.63 8.32 -5.10
C THR A 148 1.90 7.49 -6.15
N ILE A 149 0.60 7.32 -6.00
CA ILE A 149 -0.25 6.65 -6.98
C ILE A 149 -0.76 7.68 -7.98
N THR A 150 -0.23 7.67 -9.18
CA THR A 150 -0.60 8.63 -10.24
C THR A 150 -1.73 8.14 -11.13
N SER A 151 -2.02 6.84 -11.13
CA SER A 151 -3.08 6.24 -11.94
C SER A 151 -4.40 6.18 -11.17
N LYS A 152 -5.48 6.64 -11.78
CA LYS A 152 -6.83 6.46 -11.23
C LYS A 152 -7.31 5.00 -11.27
N ALA A 153 -6.65 4.14 -12.04
CA ALA A 153 -6.96 2.73 -12.16
C ALA A 153 -6.23 1.86 -11.11
N SER A 154 -5.31 2.44 -10.34
CA SER A 154 -4.54 1.74 -9.32
C SER A 154 -4.85 2.32 -7.95
N SER A 155 -4.95 1.46 -6.96
CA SER A 155 -5.11 1.85 -5.56
C SER A 155 -4.19 1.00 -4.69
N LEU A 156 -3.73 1.56 -3.59
CA LEU A 156 -3.06 0.80 -2.56
C LEU A 156 -4.10 -0.08 -1.87
N SER A 157 -4.02 -1.38 -2.08
CA SER A 157 -4.99 -2.33 -1.54
C SER A 157 -4.73 -2.65 -0.07
N GLU A 158 -3.47 -2.58 0.34
CA GLU A 158 -3.03 -2.90 1.69
C GLU A 158 -1.75 -2.12 2.01
N TYR A 159 -1.63 -1.65 3.23
CA TYR A 159 -0.42 -1.06 3.77
C TYR A 159 -0.30 -1.48 5.23
N THR A 160 0.66 -2.33 5.52
CA THR A 160 0.80 -2.98 6.81
C THR A 160 2.13 -2.60 7.44
N TYR A 161 2.07 -2.10 8.67
CA TYR A 161 3.24 -1.96 9.54
C TYR A 161 3.37 -3.20 10.41
N VAL A 162 4.57 -3.76 10.45
CA VAL A 162 4.92 -4.83 11.37
C VAL A 162 6.06 -4.35 12.25
N ASP A 163 5.82 -4.22 13.54
CA ASP A 163 6.80 -3.75 14.50
C ASP A 163 7.09 -4.82 15.56
N THR A 164 8.37 -5.14 15.74
CA THR A 164 8.83 -6.10 16.74
C THR A 164 9.61 -5.36 17.82
N LEU A 165 9.08 -5.36 19.04
CA LEU A 165 9.76 -4.77 20.19
C LEU A 165 10.77 -5.74 20.81
N SER A 166 11.85 -5.17 21.30
CA SER A 166 12.86 -5.91 22.05
C SER A 166 12.29 -6.49 23.34
N LYS A 167 12.89 -7.55 23.81
CA LYS A 167 12.52 -8.20 25.08
C LYS A 167 12.58 -7.20 26.23
N GLY A 168 11.53 -7.16 27.03
CA GLY A 168 11.39 -6.24 28.16
C GLY A 168 10.54 -5.01 27.90
N ILE A 169 10.25 -4.71 26.63
CA ILE A 169 9.33 -3.62 26.22
C ILE A 169 7.99 -4.25 25.84
N ARG A 170 6.88 -3.58 26.16
CA ARG A 170 5.52 -4.03 25.79
C ARG A 170 4.75 -2.88 25.16
N TYR A 171 3.88 -3.21 24.21
CA TYR A 171 2.98 -2.23 23.61
C TYR A 171 1.88 -1.80 24.59
N ASN A 172 1.58 -0.51 24.60
CA ASN A 172 0.33 0.00 25.14
C ASN A 172 -0.76 -0.18 24.07
N LYS A 173 -1.58 -1.21 24.22
CA LYS A 173 -2.49 -1.72 23.19
C LYS A 173 -3.59 -0.75 22.76
N ASN A 174 -3.82 0.33 23.48
CA ASN A 174 -4.91 1.28 23.22
C ASN A 174 -4.44 2.62 22.67
N ASP A 175 -3.16 2.77 22.38
CA ASP A 175 -2.54 4.09 22.17
C ASP A 175 -1.92 4.26 20.76
N VAL A 176 -2.46 3.53 19.78
CA VAL A 176 -2.01 3.67 18.40
C VAL A 176 -2.82 4.74 17.69
N VAL A 177 -2.12 5.71 17.11
CA VAL A 177 -2.70 6.78 16.30
C VAL A 177 -1.98 6.82 14.96
N ILE A 178 -2.73 6.92 13.87
CA ILE A 178 -2.18 7.14 12.54
C ILE A 178 -2.54 8.56 12.09
N GLU A 179 -1.54 9.31 11.69
CA GLU A 179 -1.71 10.65 11.15
C GLU A 179 -1.22 10.72 9.72
N PHE A 180 -1.95 11.43 8.90
CA PHE A 180 -1.63 11.60 7.48
C PHE A 180 -1.29 13.06 7.20
N PHE A 181 -0.22 13.26 6.45
CA PHE A 181 0.29 14.57 6.07
C PHE A 181 0.50 14.63 4.55
N ARG A 182 0.42 15.84 3.97
CA ARG A 182 0.73 16.05 2.55
C ARG A 182 2.21 16.20 2.29
N ASP A 183 2.96 16.59 3.29
CA ASP A 183 4.38 16.91 3.19
C ASP A 183 5.23 15.95 4.01
N ALA A 184 6.45 15.73 3.56
CA ALA A 184 7.42 14.86 4.25
C ALA A 184 7.87 15.42 5.62
N GLY A 185 7.67 16.71 5.87
CA GLY A 185 7.96 17.36 7.16
C GLY A 185 6.87 17.18 8.20
N CYS A 186 5.77 16.48 7.86
CA CYS A 186 4.63 16.25 8.74
C CYS A 186 4.03 17.56 9.31
N THR A 187 3.95 18.62 8.51
CA THR A 187 3.41 19.92 8.91
C THR A 187 2.00 20.18 8.41
N ASP A 188 1.61 19.65 7.26
CA ASP A 188 0.27 19.79 6.67
C ASP A 188 -0.56 18.52 6.92
N LYS A 189 -1.14 18.44 8.12
CA LYS A 189 -1.96 17.31 8.54
C LYS A 189 -3.31 17.28 7.81
N ILE A 190 -3.66 16.14 7.24
CA ILE A 190 -4.92 15.93 6.50
C ILE A 190 -5.91 15.01 7.21
N ALA A 191 -5.43 14.07 8.02
CA ALA A 191 -6.29 13.17 8.77
C ALA A 191 -5.60 12.60 10.00
N THR A 192 -6.41 12.21 10.99
CA THR A 192 -5.99 11.47 12.19
C THR A 192 -6.95 10.31 12.40
N TRP A 193 -6.41 9.10 12.55
CA TRP A 193 -7.18 7.89 12.85
C TRP A 193 -6.69 7.30 14.17
N ALA A 194 -7.57 7.21 15.14
CA ALA A 194 -7.30 6.53 16.41
C ALA A 194 -7.72 5.06 16.35
N VAL A 195 -7.20 4.26 17.27
CA VAL A 195 -7.72 2.92 17.55
C VAL A 195 -9.24 3.03 17.77
N ASN A 196 -10.00 2.08 17.30
CA ASN A 196 -11.48 2.09 17.32
C ASN A 196 -12.17 3.04 16.31
N SER A 197 -11.42 3.72 15.46
CA SER A 197 -12.01 4.52 14.37
C SER A 197 -12.65 3.66 13.26
N GLY A 198 -12.37 2.35 13.24
CA GLY A 198 -12.78 1.44 12.16
C GLY A 198 -12.03 1.66 10.83
N LYS A 199 -10.99 2.49 10.84
CA LYS A 199 -10.20 2.83 9.65
C LYS A 199 -8.99 1.94 9.45
N PHE A 200 -8.53 1.29 10.53
CA PHE A 200 -7.43 0.33 10.52
C PHE A 200 -7.63 -0.69 11.64
N THR A 201 -6.87 -1.75 11.60
CA THR A 201 -6.85 -2.80 12.63
C THR A 201 -5.49 -2.85 13.30
N VAL A 202 -5.47 -3.24 14.58
CA VAL A 202 -4.23 -3.46 15.31
C VAL A 202 -4.24 -4.88 15.86
N GLY A 203 -3.25 -5.66 15.46
CA GLY A 203 -2.99 -7.00 15.97
C GLY A 203 -1.77 -7.01 16.88
N TYR A 204 -1.78 -7.88 17.91
CA TYR A 204 -0.65 -8.10 18.81
C TYR A 204 -0.39 -9.58 18.98
N ASP A 205 0.84 -9.98 18.79
CA ASP A 205 1.37 -11.26 19.24
C ASP A 205 2.22 -11.03 20.51
N ASP A 206 1.65 -11.32 21.67
CA ASP A 206 2.32 -11.12 22.95
C ASP A 206 3.49 -12.11 23.16
N THR A 207 3.51 -13.22 22.43
CA THR A 207 4.59 -14.23 22.52
C THR A 207 5.81 -13.79 21.74
N ALA A 208 5.59 -13.34 20.51
CA ALA A 208 6.64 -12.84 19.64
C ALA A 208 6.97 -11.35 19.88
N ASN A 209 6.13 -10.65 20.66
CA ASN A 209 6.21 -9.21 20.90
C ASN A 209 6.11 -8.38 19.60
N ILE A 210 5.15 -8.77 18.76
CA ILE A 210 4.91 -8.16 17.43
C ILE A 210 3.58 -7.42 17.44
N MET A 211 3.62 -6.18 16.96
CA MET A 211 2.45 -5.39 16.61
C MET A 211 2.30 -5.34 15.08
N THR A 212 1.07 -5.50 14.62
CA THR A 212 0.69 -5.34 13.21
C THR A 212 -0.41 -4.31 13.11
N ILE A 213 -0.23 -3.32 12.27
CA ILE A 213 -1.19 -2.22 12.03
C ILE A 213 -1.55 -2.21 10.57
#